data_8687d455919ea4510ecda77472a4c931
#
_entry.id   8687d455919ea4510ecda77472a4c931
#
_cell.length_a   1.000
_cell.length_b   1.000
_cell.length_c   1.000
_cell.angle_alpha   90.00
_cell.angle_beta   90.00
_cell.angle_gamma   90.00
#
_symmetry.space_group_name_H-M   'P 1'
#
loop_
_entity.id
_entity.type
_entity.pdbx_description
1 polymer ?
#
loop_
_entity_poly.entity_id
_entity_poly.type
_entity_poly.pdbx_seq_one_letter_code
_entity_poly.pdbx_strand_id
1 'polypeptide(L)'
;MSTEELRAELRAIDLLRRVSYGRVATSMRAMPFVAPARHVVAGGSVLLRMHAGLGYHRACGGGVVAYGADNFSSDEVDRWSVEFTGTAEIIEPTAPEREMFGVGPHRVDGEPFDPVYMRLTPQFVTVHTLDYSLERRSQHVA
;
A
#
# COMPACT_ATOMS: atom_id res chain seq x y z
N MET A 1 -10.72 20.31 1.17
CA MET A 1 -10.99 18.96 1.72
C MET A 1 -12.02 19.07 2.83
N SER A 2 -13.05 18.24 2.80
CA SER A 2 -14.07 18.22 3.84
C SER A 2 -13.53 17.56 5.11
N THR A 3 -14.23 17.77 6.23
CA THR A 3 -13.88 17.13 7.50
C THR A 3 -13.98 15.60 7.40
N GLU A 4 -14.97 15.09 6.67
CA GLU A 4 -15.15 13.65 6.48
C GLU A 4 -14.03 13.05 5.62
N GLU A 5 -13.63 13.74 4.56
CA GLU A 5 -12.51 13.29 3.74
C GLU A 5 -11.20 13.25 4.52
N LEU A 6 -10.97 14.27 5.35
CA LEU A 6 -9.78 14.31 6.20
C LEU A 6 -9.77 13.17 7.22
N ARG A 7 -10.91 12.87 7.83
CA ARG A 7 -11.02 11.76 8.78
C ARG A 7 -10.75 10.42 8.11
N ALA A 8 -11.29 10.22 6.90
CA ALA A 8 -11.08 9.00 6.15
C ALA A 8 -9.60 8.82 5.81
N GLU A 9 -8.94 9.89 5.38
CA GLU A 9 -7.52 9.86 5.06
C GLU A 9 -6.67 9.54 6.29
N LEU A 10 -6.93 10.20 7.41
CA LEU A 10 -6.19 9.96 8.65
C LEU A 10 -6.40 8.53 9.15
N ARG A 11 -7.61 8.01 9.06
CA ARG A 11 -7.91 6.64 9.43
C ARG A 11 -7.19 5.64 8.52
N ALA A 12 -7.21 5.88 7.22
CA ALA A 12 -6.54 5.01 6.25
C ALA A 12 -5.04 4.95 6.50
N ILE A 13 -4.42 6.09 6.80
CA ILE A 13 -3.00 6.15 7.13
C ILE A 13 -2.69 5.39 8.42
N ASP A 14 -3.53 5.54 9.43
CA ASP A 14 -3.37 4.81 10.68
C ASP A 14 -3.44 3.30 10.45
N LEU A 15 -4.39 2.83 9.67
CA LEU A 15 -4.52 1.42 9.32
C LEU A 15 -3.31 0.94 8.48
N LEU A 16 -2.89 1.74 7.52
CA LEU A 16 -1.76 1.38 6.66
C LEU A 16 -0.48 1.15 7.48
N ARG A 17 -0.27 1.92 8.53
CA ARG A 17 0.89 1.77 9.41
C ARG A 17 0.94 0.44 10.15
N ARG A 18 -0.20 -0.24 10.27
CA ARG A 18 -0.28 -1.52 10.99
C ARG A 18 0.22 -2.70 10.19
N VAL A 19 0.39 -2.53 8.89
CA VAL A 19 0.91 -3.56 7.99
C VAL A 19 2.09 -3.01 7.21
N SER A 20 2.89 -3.90 6.63
CA SER A 20 4.15 -3.51 5.99
C SER A 20 4.13 -3.61 4.48
N TYR A 21 3.23 -4.40 3.94
CA TYR A 21 3.16 -4.70 2.51
C TYR A 21 1.77 -4.44 1.97
N GLY A 22 1.72 -4.04 0.72
CA GLY A 22 0.50 -3.91 -0.05
C GLY A 22 0.78 -4.22 -1.50
N ARG A 23 -0.13 -3.77 -2.36
CA ARG A 23 0.00 -3.96 -3.80
C ARG A 23 -0.28 -2.66 -4.51
N VAL A 24 0.61 -2.32 -5.44
CA VAL A 24 0.42 -1.18 -6.33
C VAL A 24 -0.17 -1.68 -7.64
N ALA A 25 -1.16 -0.96 -8.14
CA ALA A 25 -1.84 -1.27 -9.39
C ALA A 25 -1.79 -0.06 -10.32
N THR A 26 -1.49 -0.32 -11.59
CA THR A 26 -1.57 0.68 -12.65
C THR A 26 -1.67 -0.05 -13.99
N SER A 27 -1.58 0.70 -15.09
CA SER A 27 -1.61 0.11 -16.42
C SER A 27 -0.31 0.37 -17.15
N MET A 28 0.13 -0.62 -17.90
CA MET A 28 1.27 -0.52 -18.79
C MET A 28 0.79 -0.90 -20.19
N ARG A 29 0.83 0.05 -21.12
CA ARG A 29 0.31 -0.17 -22.49
C ARG A 29 -1.14 -0.68 -22.49
N ALA A 30 -1.98 -0.04 -21.67
CA ALA A 30 -3.39 -0.41 -21.47
C ALA A 30 -3.60 -1.78 -20.80
N MET A 31 -2.56 -2.47 -20.40
CA MET A 31 -2.65 -3.71 -19.66
C MET A 31 -2.54 -3.43 -18.17
N PRO A 32 -3.56 -3.72 -17.37
CA PRO A 32 -3.46 -3.53 -15.93
C PRO A 32 -2.53 -4.55 -15.31
N PHE A 33 -1.81 -4.13 -14.27
CA PHE A 33 -0.99 -5.04 -13.48
C PHE A 33 -1.07 -4.70 -12.00
N VAL A 34 -0.69 -5.66 -11.17
CA VAL A 34 -0.62 -5.53 -9.73
C VAL A 34 0.73 -6.07 -9.28
N ALA A 35 1.45 -5.31 -8.47
CA ALA A 35 2.76 -5.70 -7.97
C ALA A 35 2.86 -5.48 -6.47
N PRO A 36 3.54 -6.39 -5.73
CA PRO A 36 3.74 -6.19 -4.30
C PRO A 36 4.74 -5.07 -4.04
N ALA A 37 4.55 -4.37 -2.93
CA ALA A 37 5.47 -3.33 -2.49
C ALA A 37 5.49 -3.23 -0.98
N ARG A 38 6.65 -2.94 -0.43
CA ARG A 38 6.82 -2.55 0.97
C ARG A 38 6.50 -1.06 1.09
N HIS A 39 5.78 -0.67 2.12
CA HIS A 39 5.48 0.75 2.31
C HIS A 39 5.91 1.25 3.68
N VAL A 40 6.14 2.55 3.73
CA VAL A 40 6.20 3.33 4.98
C VAL A 40 5.43 4.63 4.75
N VAL A 41 4.99 5.24 5.85
CA VAL A 41 4.31 6.53 5.79
C VAL A 41 5.26 7.59 6.31
N ALA A 42 5.49 8.62 5.52
CA ALA A 42 6.37 9.72 5.88
C ALA A 42 5.75 11.05 5.42
N GLY A 43 5.51 11.94 6.38
CA GLY A 43 5.03 13.28 6.07
C GLY A 43 3.74 13.36 5.26
N GLY A 44 2.78 12.48 5.52
CA GLY A 44 1.51 12.48 4.79
C GLY A 44 1.56 11.82 3.42
N SER A 45 2.71 11.31 3.02
CA SER A 45 2.88 10.57 1.77
C SER A 45 3.12 9.10 2.07
N VAL A 46 2.80 8.26 1.10
CA VAL A 46 3.11 6.82 1.16
C VAL A 46 4.36 6.59 0.33
N LEU A 47 5.40 6.08 0.96
CA LEU A 47 6.62 5.71 0.26
C LEU A 47 6.59 4.21 -0.01
N LEU A 48 6.96 3.83 -1.22
CA LEU A 48 6.93 2.45 -1.69
C LEU A 48 8.33 2.00 -2.07
N ARG A 49 8.67 0.75 -1.73
CA ARG A 49 9.91 0.12 -2.17
C ARG A 49 9.57 -1.12 -2.98
N MET A 50 10.11 -1.18 -4.19
CA MET A 50 9.90 -2.27 -5.13
C MET A 50 11.24 -2.79 -5.63
N HIS A 51 11.21 -3.97 -6.26
CA HIS A 51 12.37 -4.50 -6.97
C HIS A 51 12.41 -3.93 -8.39
N ALA A 52 13.49 -3.24 -8.73
CA ALA A 52 13.63 -2.60 -10.04
C ALA A 52 13.70 -3.60 -11.19
N GLY A 53 14.18 -4.82 -10.93
CA GLY A 53 14.35 -5.84 -11.97
C GLY A 53 13.06 -6.27 -12.66
N LEU A 54 11.89 -6.07 -12.02
CA LEU A 54 10.60 -6.39 -12.62
C LEU A 54 10.09 -5.30 -13.57
N GLY A 55 10.65 -4.09 -13.49
CA GLY A 55 10.30 -3.00 -14.40
C GLY A 55 8.98 -2.29 -14.11
N TYR A 56 8.21 -2.70 -13.12
CA TYR A 56 6.89 -2.12 -12.82
C TYR A 56 6.96 -0.65 -12.42
N HIS A 57 8.06 -0.23 -11.78
CA HIS A 57 8.25 1.17 -11.37
C HIS A 57 8.21 2.14 -12.56
N ARG A 58 8.60 1.68 -13.75
CA ARG A 58 8.59 2.53 -14.96
C ARG A 58 7.18 2.89 -15.39
N ALA A 59 6.23 1.99 -15.20
CA ALA A 59 4.84 2.27 -15.49
C ALA A 59 4.17 3.15 -14.42
N CYS A 60 4.65 3.08 -13.18
CA CYS A 60 4.12 3.85 -12.07
C CYS A 60 4.61 5.30 -12.07
N GLY A 61 5.90 5.51 -12.34
CA GLY A 61 6.52 6.81 -12.23
C GLY A 61 5.92 7.85 -13.16
N GLY A 62 5.47 8.97 -12.59
CA GLY A 62 4.83 10.05 -13.33
C GLY A 62 3.36 9.81 -13.66
N GLY A 63 2.79 8.69 -13.24
CA GLY A 63 1.41 8.34 -13.52
C GLY A 63 0.56 8.22 -12.28
N VAL A 64 -0.73 7.91 -12.51
CA VAL A 64 -1.68 7.65 -11.44
C VAL A 64 -1.68 6.16 -11.13
N VAL A 65 -1.58 5.84 -9.85
CA VAL A 65 -1.57 4.46 -9.37
C VAL A 65 -2.58 4.30 -8.24
N ALA A 66 -2.95 3.07 -7.97
CA ALA A 66 -3.70 2.70 -6.77
C ALA A 66 -2.81 1.82 -5.91
N TYR A 67 -2.77 2.07 -4.62
CA TYR A 67 -2.04 1.26 -3.66
C TYR A 67 -2.99 0.73 -2.61
N GLY A 68 -3.10 -0.58 -2.50
CA GLY A 68 -4.00 -1.23 -1.56
C GLY A 68 -3.27 -2.06 -0.54
N ALA A 69 -3.78 -2.05 0.69
CA ALA A 69 -3.29 -2.90 1.78
C ALA A 69 -4.46 -3.33 2.66
N ASP A 70 -4.28 -4.41 3.39
CA ASP A 70 -5.32 -4.97 4.23
C ASP A 70 -4.73 -5.83 5.35
N ASN A 71 -5.58 -6.28 6.25
CA ASN A 71 -5.21 -7.23 7.31
C ASN A 71 -5.86 -8.60 7.12
N PHE A 72 -6.20 -8.97 5.88
CA PHE A 72 -6.94 -10.19 5.60
C PHE A 72 -6.18 -11.47 5.96
N SER A 73 -4.86 -11.41 6.03
CA SER A 73 -4.05 -12.54 6.45
C SER A 73 -3.96 -12.72 7.97
N SER A 74 -4.52 -11.79 8.73
CA SER A 74 -4.56 -11.89 10.19
C SER A 74 -5.79 -12.66 10.65
N ASP A 75 -5.82 -13.04 11.94
CA ASP A 75 -6.97 -13.71 12.56
C ASP A 75 -7.94 -12.72 13.20
N GLU A 76 -7.77 -11.43 12.97
CA GLU A 76 -8.63 -10.41 13.54
C GLU A 76 -10.05 -10.51 13.03
N VAL A 77 -11.04 -10.31 13.94
CA VAL A 77 -12.45 -10.30 13.54
C VAL A 77 -12.84 -9.04 12.82
N ASP A 78 -12.19 -7.94 13.15
CA ASP A 78 -12.37 -6.66 12.46
C ASP A 78 -11.37 -6.59 11.31
N ARG A 79 -11.83 -6.86 10.11
CA ARG A 79 -10.98 -6.83 8.92
C ARG A 79 -11.22 -5.55 8.16
N TRP A 80 -10.16 -5.08 7.55
CA TRP A 80 -10.20 -3.82 6.82
C TRP A 80 -9.32 -3.88 5.58
N SER A 81 -9.65 -3.03 4.62
CA SER A 81 -8.79 -2.72 3.49
C SER A 81 -8.77 -1.22 3.28
N VAL A 82 -7.64 -0.72 2.83
CA VAL A 82 -7.45 0.68 2.46
C VAL A 82 -6.91 0.76 1.05
N GLU A 83 -7.30 1.82 0.35
CA GLU A 83 -6.81 2.06 -0.99
C GLU A 83 -6.49 3.55 -1.15
N PHE A 84 -5.31 3.82 -1.65
CA PHE A 84 -4.81 5.17 -1.91
C PHE A 84 -4.60 5.30 -3.41
N THR A 85 -5.30 6.25 -4.02
CA THR A 85 -5.13 6.53 -5.45
C THR A 85 -4.53 7.90 -5.61
N GLY A 86 -3.48 8.01 -6.38
CA GLY A 86 -2.81 9.28 -6.60
C GLY A 86 -1.64 9.17 -7.54
N THR A 87 -0.88 10.23 -7.63
CA THR A 87 0.29 10.31 -8.49
C THR A 87 1.50 9.71 -7.79
N ALA A 88 2.24 8.89 -8.50
CA ALA A 88 3.49 8.31 -8.03
C ALA A 88 4.67 8.92 -8.76
N GLU A 89 5.78 9.10 -8.04
CA GLU A 89 7.04 9.56 -8.63
C GLU A 89 8.19 8.76 -8.05
N ILE A 90 9.21 8.51 -8.87
CA ILE A 90 10.43 7.83 -8.43
C ILE A 90 11.25 8.85 -7.64
N ILE A 91 11.72 8.44 -6.46
CA ILE A 91 12.47 9.31 -5.56
C ILE A 91 13.74 8.64 -5.06
N GLU A 92 14.66 9.45 -4.56
CA GLU A 92 15.75 9.01 -3.70
C GLU A 92 15.34 9.28 -2.26
N PRO A 93 15.09 8.25 -1.45
CA PRO A 93 14.70 8.45 -0.07
C PRO A 93 15.84 9.02 0.76
N THR A 94 15.49 9.74 1.82
CA THR A 94 16.46 10.19 2.80
C THR A 94 16.98 9.01 3.61
N ALA A 95 18.10 9.19 4.32
CA ALA A 95 18.63 8.13 5.18
C ALA A 95 17.63 7.67 6.25
N PRO A 96 16.91 8.58 6.97
CA PRO A 96 15.87 8.15 7.88
C PRO A 96 14.74 7.36 7.23
N GLU A 97 14.33 7.76 6.00
CA GLU A 97 13.28 7.05 5.26
C GLU A 97 13.74 5.62 4.89
N ARG A 98 14.97 5.46 4.44
CA ARG A 98 15.54 4.14 4.16
C ARG A 98 15.56 3.26 5.40
N GLU A 99 15.90 3.85 6.52
CA GLU A 99 15.91 3.14 7.80
C GLU A 99 14.52 2.66 8.21
N MET A 100 13.49 3.44 7.94
CA MET A 100 12.10 3.03 8.19
C MET A 100 11.71 1.78 7.39
N PHE A 101 12.21 1.62 6.17
CA PHE A 101 11.93 0.43 5.37
C PHE A 101 12.61 -0.82 5.94
N GLY A 102 13.77 -0.66 6.56
CA GLY A 102 14.52 -1.78 7.08
C GLY A 102 15.18 -2.62 6.00
N VAL A 103 15.64 -3.80 6.39
CA VAL A 103 16.33 -4.72 5.50
C VAL A 103 15.32 -5.32 4.51
N GLY A 104 15.67 -5.33 3.25
CA GLY A 104 14.86 -5.95 2.21
C GLY A 104 15.19 -7.42 2.00
N PRO A 105 14.53 -8.08 1.05
CA PRO A 105 14.87 -9.45 0.69
C PRO A 105 16.28 -9.52 0.08
N HIS A 106 16.91 -10.66 0.20
CA HIS A 106 18.21 -10.90 -0.44
C HIS A 106 18.07 -10.99 -1.96
N ARG A 107 17.05 -11.72 -2.39
CA ARG A 107 16.80 -12.01 -3.80
C ARG A 107 15.33 -11.92 -4.11
N VAL A 108 15.01 -11.55 -5.35
CA VAL A 108 13.67 -11.59 -5.91
C VAL A 108 13.76 -12.40 -7.20
N ASP A 109 13.00 -13.48 -7.28
CA ASP A 109 13.00 -14.39 -8.44
C ASP A 109 14.42 -14.85 -8.84
N GLY A 110 15.26 -15.13 -7.83
CA GLY A 110 16.62 -15.61 -8.04
C GLY A 110 17.65 -14.52 -8.32
N GLU A 111 17.26 -13.28 -8.49
CA GLU A 111 18.17 -12.15 -8.74
C GLU A 111 18.40 -11.35 -7.47
N PRO A 112 19.56 -10.72 -7.30
CA PRO A 112 19.78 -9.82 -6.18
C PRO A 112 18.72 -8.72 -6.14
N PHE A 113 18.25 -8.43 -4.92
CA PHE A 113 17.26 -7.37 -4.76
C PHE A 113 17.86 -6.01 -5.12
N ASP A 114 17.23 -5.32 -6.06
CA ASP A 114 17.61 -3.98 -6.50
C ASP A 114 16.45 -3.02 -6.16
N PRO A 115 16.54 -2.29 -5.03
CA PRO A 115 15.42 -1.47 -4.59
C PRO A 115 15.26 -0.21 -5.43
N VAL A 116 14.02 0.11 -5.74
CA VAL A 116 13.59 1.39 -6.30
C VAL A 116 12.49 1.94 -5.42
N TYR A 117 12.51 3.25 -5.21
CA TYR A 117 11.62 3.92 -4.28
C TYR A 117 10.72 4.89 -5.01
N MET A 118 9.47 4.97 -4.56
CA MET A 118 8.49 5.89 -5.12
C MET A 118 7.75 6.59 -3.99
N ARG A 119 7.30 7.81 -4.27
CA ARG A 119 6.36 8.54 -3.40
C ARG A 119 5.00 8.55 -4.06
N LEU A 120 4.00 8.10 -3.34
CA LEU A 120 2.60 8.23 -3.73
C LEU A 120 1.98 9.37 -2.93
N THR A 121 1.47 10.37 -3.65
CA THR A 121 0.73 11.48 -3.06
C THR A 121 -0.76 11.19 -3.25
N PRO A 122 -1.48 10.82 -2.17
CA PRO A 122 -2.88 10.41 -2.31
C PRO A 122 -3.78 11.57 -2.73
N GLN A 123 -4.68 11.28 -3.67
CA GLN A 123 -5.76 12.18 -4.09
C GLN A 123 -7.10 11.63 -3.66
N PHE A 124 -7.26 10.31 -3.65
CA PHE A 124 -8.44 9.62 -3.18
C PHE A 124 -8.03 8.53 -2.22
N VAL A 125 -8.82 8.37 -1.16
CA VAL A 125 -8.59 7.35 -0.15
C VAL A 125 -9.91 6.66 0.14
N THR A 126 -9.90 5.32 0.15
CA THR A 126 -11.05 4.53 0.56
C THR A 126 -10.69 3.60 1.71
N VAL A 127 -11.63 3.39 2.60
CA VAL A 127 -11.51 2.44 3.72
C VAL A 127 -12.74 1.54 3.69
N HIS A 128 -12.52 0.24 3.69
CA HIS A 128 -13.57 -0.76 3.82
C HIS A 128 -13.36 -1.55 5.10
N THR A 129 -14.46 -1.82 5.80
CA THR A 129 -14.41 -2.63 7.01
C THR A 129 -15.38 -3.79 6.89
N LEU A 130 -14.94 -4.95 7.38
CA LEU A 130 -15.72 -6.18 7.36
C LEU A 130 -15.72 -6.74 8.79
N ASP A 131 -16.91 -6.86 9.36
CA ASP A 131 -17.07 -7.36 10.72
C ASP A 131 -17.52 -8.80 10.68
N TYR A 132 -16.70 -9.70 11.22
CA TYR A 132 -17.00 -11.12 11.27
C TYR A 132 -17.40 -11.62 12.66
N SER A 133 -17.58 -10.71 13.61
CA SER A 133 -17.71 -11.10 15.01
C SER A 133 -19.08 -11.67 15.40
N LEU A 134 -20.14 -10.83 15.34
CA LEU A 134 -21.44 -11.19 15.92
C LEU A 134 -22.35 -11.93 14.96
N GLU A 135 -22.39 -11.56 13.70
CA GLU A 135 -23.26 -12.19 12.72
C GLU A 135 -22.93 -13.66 12.50
N ARG A 136 -21.65 -14.04 12.51
CA ARG A 136 -21.23 -15.43 12.39
C ARG A 136 -21.71 -16.27 13.57
N ARG A 137 -21.69 -15.72 14.78
CA ARG A 137 -22.20 -16.39 15.97
C ARG A 137 -23.70 -16.62 15.88
N SER A 138 -24.44 -15.62 15.43
CA SER A 138 -25.89 -15.73 15.25
C SER A 138 -26.26 -16.82 14.25
N GLN A 139 -25.55 -16.93 13.15
CA GLN A 139 -25.76 -17.95 12.14
C GLN A 139 -25.48 -19.36 12.66
N HIS A 140 -24.53 -19.51 13.55
CA HIS A 140 -24.22 -20.81 14.14
C HIS A 140 -25.20 -21.26 15.22
N VAL A 141 -25.84 -20.31 15.86
CA VAL A 141 -26.81 -20.61 16.92
C VAL A 141 -28.18 -20.91 16.36
N ALA A 142 -28.50 -20.38 15.22
CA ALA A 142 -29.76 -20.62 14.55
C ALA A 142 -29.74 -21.99 13.85
#